data_07eb5957570797a38910d045814f3cf1
#
_entry.id   07eb5957570797a38910d045814f3cf1
#
_cell.length_a   1.000
_cell.length_b   1.000
_cell.length_c   1.000
_cell.angle_alpha   90.00
_cell.angle_beta   90.00
_cell.angle_gamma   90.00
#
_symmetry.space_group_name_H-M   'P 1'
#
loop_
_entity.id
_entity.type
_entity.pdbx_description
1 polymer ?
#
loop_
_entity_poly.entity_id
_entity_poly.type
_entity_poly.pdbx_seq_one_letter_code
_entity_poly.pdbx_strand_id
1 'polypeptide(L)'
;MSQKPYYRDIWCLGTGTKYPGAFPRGLIERALKRWNGEKKLMLFSGTFHKPGWGTVDIKEETSPSYLLNAEKLPDSWTEKYGIVFADPPYSEQEAKSLYDLPYFNIVKVINEMARVTKPGGYMLFLHRLIPQNFPGDTAHFKRMQIVGIVGIFTIAGYSNIRALTVWRKREALR
;
A
#
# COMPACT_ATOMS: atom_id res chain seq x y z
N MET A 1 -1.85 29.23 5.49
CA MET A 1 -1.02 28.29 4.74
C MET A 1 -1.88 27.66 3.65
N SER A 2 -1.60 27.89 2.36
CA SER A 2 -2.36 27.31 1.27
C SER A 2 -2.16 25.81 1.29
N GLN A 3 -3.21 25.05 1.56
CA GLN A 3 -3.20 23.60 1.41
C GLN A 3 -2.85 23.28 -0.05
N LYS A 4 -1.72 22.61 -0.31
CA LYS A 4 -1.44 22.11 -1.66
C LYS A 4 -2.63 21.26 -2.08
N PRO A 5 -3.24 21.53 -3.27
CA PRO A 5 -4.37 20.75 -3.74
C PRO A 5 -3.96 19.28 -3.79
N TYR A 6 -4.78 18.41 -3.22
CA TYR A 6 -4.48 17.02 -3.27
C TYR A 6 -4.71 16.44 -4.68
N TYR A 7 -3.87 15.48 -5.05
CA TYR A 7 -3.85 14.94 -6.40
C TYR A 7 -5.05 14.01 -6.65
N ARG A 8 -5.72 14.20 -7.79
CA ARG A 8 -6.80 13.34 -8.26
C ARG A 8 -6.54 12.99 -9.72
N ASP A 9 -6.71 11.74 -10.07
CA ASP A 9 -6.51 11.28 -11.44
C ASP A 9 -7.18 9.90 -11.66
N ILE A 10 -7.23 9.48 -12.93
CA ILE A 10 -7.59 8.13 -13.33
C ILE A 10 -6.46 7.61 -14.22
N TRP A 11 -5.89 6.46 -13.84
CA TRP A 11 -4.83 5.82 -14.61
C TRP A 11 -5.36 4.56 -15.29
N CYS A 12 -5.32 4.58 -16.62
CA CYS A 12 -5.59 3.43 -17.46
C CYS A 12 -4.27 2.71 -17.70
N LEU A 13 -4.09 1.51 -17.11
CA LEU A 13 -2.84 0.78 -17.10
C LEU A 13 -2.98 -0.55 -17.81
N GLY A 14 -1.87 -1.10 -18.32
CA GLY A 14 -1.84 -2.44 -18.88
C GLY A 14 -2.00 -3.51 -17.79
N THR A 15 -2.35 -4.73 -18.21
CA THR A 15 -2.38 -5.88 -17.34
C THR A 15 -0.99 -6.20 -16.79
N GLY A 16 -0.94 -6.66 -15.56
CA GLY A 16 0.27 -7.18 -14.93
C GLY A 16 0.76 -8.50 -15.54
N THR A 17 1.53 -9.25 -14.80
CA THR A 17 1.95 -10.59 -15.15
C THR A 17 0.78 -11.59 -15.00
N LYS A 18 0.99 -12.87 -15.38
CA LYS A 18 -0.01 -13.94 -15.22
C LYS A 18 -0.25 -14.34 -13.75
N TYR A 19 0.54 -13.83 -12.80
CA TYR A 19 0.35 -14.14 -11.38
C TYR A 19 -0.94 -13.47 -10.87
N PRO A 20 -1.84 -14.24 -10.20
CA PRO A 20 -3.03 -13.67 -9.59
C PRO A 20 -2.66 -12.53 -8.62
N GLY A 21 -3.32 -11.37 -8.74
CA GLY A 21 -3.00 -10.21 -7.90
C GLY A 21 -1.75 -9.42 -8.31
N ALA A 22 -1.11 -9.72 -9.45
CA ALA A 22 0.00 -8.90 -9.92
C ALA A 22 -0.40 -7.45 -10.15
N PHE A 23 0.51 -6.54 -9.80
CA PHE A 23 0.31 -5.10 -10.01
C PHE A 23 0.04 -4.77 -11.48
N PRO A 24 -0.86 -3.82 -11.78
CA PRO A 24 -0.99 -3.27 -13.12
C PRO A 24 0.34 -2.76 -13.63
N ARG A 25 0.62 -3.03 -14.92
CA ARG A 25 1.88 -2.63 -15.55
C ARG A 25 2.09 -1.12 -15.44
N GLY A 26 3.24 -0.71 -14.92
CA GLY A 26 3.62 0.70 -14.80
C GLY A 26 3.04 1.41 -13.57
N LEU A 27 2.22 0.76 -12.73
CA LEU A 27 1.63 1.37 -11.54
C LEU A 27 2.71 1.91 -10.60
N ILE A 28 3.64 1.05 -10.21
CA ILE A 28 4.69 1.40 -9.25
C ILE A 28 5.58 2.53 -9.77
N GLU A 29 6.03 2.42 -11.02
CA GLU A 29 6.87 3.43 -11.65
C GLU A 29 6.17 4.79 -11.73
N ARG A 30 4.89 4.79 -12.10
CA ARG A 30 4.10 6.03 -12.21
C ARG A 30 3.85 6.64 -10.82
N ALA A 31 3.56 5.82 -9.82
CA ALA A 31 3.39 6.27 -8.45
C ALA A 31 4.69 6.89 -7.90
N LEU A 32 5.85 6.24 -8.11
CA LEU A 32 7.14 6.72 -7.62
C LEU A 32 7.64 7.99 -8.32
N LYS A 33 7.21 8.28 -9.55
CA LYS A 33 7.51 9.57 -10.19
C LYS A 33 6.88 10.75 -9.44
N ARG A 34 5.78 10.52 -8.74
CA ARG A 34 5.04 11.57 -8.02
C ARG A 34 5.30 11.52 -6.51
N TRP A 35 5.33 10.33 -5.93
CA TRP A 35 5.52 10.10 -4.51
C TRP A 35 6.72 9.18 -4.33
N ASN A 36 7.85 9.73 -3.97
CA ASN A 36 9.08 8.98 -3.82
C ASN A 36 9.66 9.16 -2.42
N GLY A 37 10.52 8.23 -2.03
CA GLY A 37 11.23 8.24 -0.77
C GLY A 37 12.28 7.15 -0.71
N GLU A 38 13.23 7.34 0.16
CA GLU A 38 14.24 6.33 0.48
C GLU A 38 13.64 5.18 1.27
N LYS A 39 14.29 4.01 1.25
CA LYS A 39 13.87 2.81 1.95
C LYS A 39 12.39 2.50 1.68
N LYS A 40 12.16 1.66 0.72
CA LYS A 40 10.82 1.30 0.25
C LYS A 40 10.41 -0.05 0.80
N LEU A 41 9.15 -0.19 1.21
CA LEU A 41 8.57 -1.42 1.72
C LEU A 41 7.30 -1.75 0.94
N MET A 42 7.20 -2.99 0.48
CA MET A 42 6.02 -3.56 -0.15
C MET A 42 5.40 -4.59 0.79
N LEU A 43 4.14 -4.40 1.17
CA LEU A 43 3.34 -5.35 1.93
C LEU A 43 2.41 -6.11 0.97
N PHE A 44 2.11 -7.36 1.28
CA PHE A 44 1.39 -8.28 0.40
C PHE A 44 2.10 -8.37 -0.95
N SER A 45 3.41 -8.62 -0.89
CA SER A 45 4.28 -8.44 -2.05
C SER A 45 4.06 -9.45 -3.15
N GLY A 46 3.48 -10.62 -2.86
CA GLY A 46 3.38 -11.69 -3.83
C GLY A 46 4.74 -11.91 -4.50
N THR A 47 4.76 -11.99 -5.81
CA THR A 47 5.97 -12.16 -6.62
C THR A 47 6.68 -10.85 -6.97
N PHE A 48 6.36 -9.75 -6.27
CA PHE A 48 7.03 -8.46 -6.50
C PHE A 48 8.44 -8.47 -5.91
N HIS A 49 9.44 -8.35 -6.78
CA HIS A 49 10.84 -8.22 -6.40
C HIS A 49 11.49 -7.11 -7.22
N LYS A 50 11.92 -6.03 -6.54
CA LYS A 50 12.69 -4.95 -7.18
C LYS A 50 13.86 -4.53 -6.29
N PRO A 51 15.05 -4.28 -6.85
CA PRO A 51 16.17 -3.74 -6.09
C PRO A 51 15.78 -2.48 -5.30
N GLY A 52 16.22 -2.41 -4.06
CA GLY A 52 15.94 -1.27 -3.17
C GLY A 52 14.57 -1.30 -2.49
N TRP A 53 13.81 -2.39 -2.63
CA TRP A 53 12.59 -2.66 -1.88
C TRP A 53 12.78 -3.77 -0.85
N GLY A 54 12.29 -3.57 0.36
CA GLY A 54 11.94 -4.67 1.26
C GLY A 54 10.56 -5.19 0.88
N THR A 55 10.37 -6.52 0.91
CA THR A 55 9.10 -7.18 0.60
C THR A 55 8.62 -7.99 1.78
N VAL A 56 7.32 -7.89 2.09
CA VAL A 56 6.66 -8.61 3.18
C VAL A 56 5.50 -9.41 2.62
N ASP A 57 5.49 -10.69 2.89
CA ASP A 57 4.39 -11.59 2.59
C ASP A 57 4.32 -12.68 3.66
N ILE A 58 3.17 -13.35 3.79
CA ILE A 58 3.01 -14.51 4.67
C ILE A 58 3.23 -15.83 3.93
N LYS A 59 3.36 -15.79 2.61
CA LYS A 59 3.59 -16.93 1.74
C LYS A 59 5.08 -17.11 1.44
N GLU A 60 5.66 -18.20 1.94
CA GLU A 60 7.07 -18.53 1.73
C GLU A 60 7.39 -18.76 0.24
N GLU A 61 6.45 -19.36 -0.50
CA GLU A 61 6.63 -19.64 -1.94
C GLU A 61 6.79 -18.37 -2.80
N THR A 62 6.40 -17.20 -2.30
CA THR A 62 6.66 -15.92 -2.98
C THR A 62 8.07 -15.38 -2.71
N SER A 63 8.84 -16.03 -1.84
CA SER A 63 10.21 -15.67 -1.46
C SER A 63 10.37 -14.21 -1.04
N PRO A 64 9.56 -13.68 -0.11
CA PRO A 64 9.67 -12.30 0.33
C PRO A 64 10.98 -12.06 1.10
N SER A 65 11.45 -10.81 1.14
CA SER A 65 12.60 -10.44 1.99
C SER A 65 12.33 -10.70 3.48
N TYR A 66 11.06 -10.64 3.86
CA TYR A 66 10.61 -10.85 5.22
C TYR A 66 9.30 -11.66 5.21
N LEU A 67 9.35 -12.88 5.72
CA LEU A 67 8.20 -13.75 5.91
C LEU A 67 7.46 -13.31 7.18
N LEU A 68 6.51 -12.38 7.04
CA LEU A 68 5.83 -11.72 8.16
C LEU A 68 4.36 -11.46 7.83
N ASN A 69 3.53 -11.37 8.89
CA ASN A 69 2.17 -10.87 8.78
C ASN A 69 2.17 -9.34 8.79
N ALA A 70 1.58 -8.71 7.76
CA ALA A 70 1.48 -7.25 7.64
C ALA A 70 0.63 -6.59 8.74
N GLU A 71 -0.14 -7.36 9.51
CA GLU A 71 -0.88 -6.87 10.68
C GLU A 71 -0.01 -6.58 11.91
N LYS A 72 1.24 -7.08 11.91
CA LYS A 72 2.19 -6.88 13.00
C LYS A 72 3.61 -6.91 12.46
N LEU A 73 4.18 -5.75 12.21
CA LEU A 73 5.54 -5.57 11.76
C LEU A 73 6.50 -5.37 12.96
N PRO A 74 7.81 -5.62 12.82
CA PRO A 74 8.78 -5.41 13.91
C PRO A 74 8.73 -3.99 14.47
N ASP A 75 8.83 -3.84 15.80
CA ASP A 75 8.81 -2.54 16.48
C ASP A 75 9.98 -1.65 16.03
N SER A 76 11.14 -2.26 15.72
CA SER A 76 12.33 -1.58 15.18
C SER A 76 12.12 -0.93 13.80
N TRP A 77 10.95 -1.15 13.18
CA TRP A 77 10.58 -0.53 11.91
C TRP A 77 9.78 0.77 12.07
N THR A 78 9.49 1.19 13.30
CA THR A 78 8.79 2.45 13.56
C THR A 78 9.52 3.61 12.85
N GLU A 79 8.77 4.35 12.02
CA GLU A 79 9.24 5.53 11.26
C GLU A 79 10.49 5.27 10.38
N LYS A 80 10.62 4.07 9.84
CA LYS A 80 11.81 3.61 9.10
C LYS A 80 11.76 3.85 7.59
N TYR A 81 10.56 3.75 6.97
CA TYR A 81 10.40 3.70 5.52
C TYR A 81 9.89 5.03 4.94
N GLY A 82 10.51 5.46 3.84
CA GLY A 82 10.06 6.64 3.08
C GLY A 82 8.85 6.35 2.20
N ILE A 83 8.71 5.11 1.75
CA ILE A 83 7.55 4.60 1.01
C ILE A 83 7.09 3.28 1.63
N VAL A 84 5.80 3.18 1.93
CA VAL A 84 5.14 1.92 2.29
C VAL A 84 3.98 1.72 1.32
N PHE A 85 4.03 0.63 0.56
CA PHE A 85 3.00 0.29 -0.43
C PHE A 85 2.32 -1.01 -0.02
N ALA A 86 1.00 -1.11 -0.19
CA ALA A 86 0.24 -2.34 0.01
C ALA A 86 -0.84 -2.51 -1.07
N ASP A 87 -0.98 -3.74 -1.57
CA ASP A 87 -2.06 -4.21 -2.45
C ASP A 87 -2.60 -5.54 -1.92
N PRO A 88 -3.37 -5.51 -0.82
CA PRO A 88 -3.92 -6.72 -0.23
C PRO A 88 -5.08 -7.29 -1.05
N PRO A 89 -5.53 -8.53 -0.79
CA PRO A 89 -6.78 -9.05 -1.31
C PRO A 89 -7.95 -8.10 -0.99
N TYR A 90 -8.85 -7.89 -1.95
CA TYR A 90 -9.91 -6.88 -1.81
C TYR A 90 -11.17 -7.39 -1.10
N SER A 91 -11.25 -8.67 -0.84
CA SER A 91 -12.34 -9.30 -0.12
C SER A 91 -11.91 -10.63 0.52
N GLU A 92 -12.69 -11.10 1.48
CA GLU A 92 -12.52 -12.41 2.10
C GLU A 92 -12.59 -13.55 1.05
N GLN A 93 -13.49 -13.42 0.09
CA GLN A 93 -13.61 -14.38 -1.01
C GLN A 93 -12.34 -14.42 -1.86
N GLU A 94 -11.76 -13.27 -2.20
CA GLU A 94 -10.49 -13.22 -2.93
C GLU A 94 -9.32 -13.79 -2.10
N ALA A 95 -9.23 -13.48 -0.83
CA ALA A 95 -8.22 -14.03 0.06
C ALA A 95 -8.26 -15.55 0.08
N LYS A 96 -9.47 -16.12 0.20
CA LYS A 96 -9.68 -17.56 0.21
C LYS A 96 -9.47 -18.20 -1.16
N SER A 97 -10.10 -17.68 -2.22
CA SER A 97 -10.12 -18.34 -3.54
C SER A 97 -8.83 -18.21 -4.33
N LEU A 98 -8.12 -17.10 -4.19
CA LEU A 98 -6.87 -16.84 -4.93
C LEU A 98 -5.61 -17.23 -4.16
N TYR A 99 -5.66 -17.17 -2.83
CA TYR A 99 -4.47 -17.32 -2.01
C TYR A 99 -4.58 -18.41 -0.94
N ASP A 100 -5.77 -18.95 -0.71
CA ASP A 100 -6.09 -19.89 0.38
C ASP A 100 -5.65 -19.37 1.77
N LEU A 101 -5.92 -18.09 2.02
CA LEU A 101 -5.54 -17.39 3.23
C LEU A 101 -6.75 -16.80 3.95
N PRO A 102 -6.70 -16.65 5.28
CA PRO A 102 -7.68 -15.85 6.01
C PRO A 102 -7.60 -14.39 5.57
N TYR A 103 -8.75 -13.70 5.59
CA TYR A 103 -8.78 -12.27 5.32
C TYR A 103 -8.10 -11.50 6.45
N PHE A 104 -7.33 -10.51 6.10
CA PHE A 104 -6.58 -9.67 7.04
C PHE A 104 -7.47 -8.61 7.73
N ASN A 105 -7.01 -8.11 8.87
CA ASN A 105 -7.64 -6.96 9.52
C ASN A 105 -7.11 -5.66 8.93
N ILE A 106 -7.92 -5.01 8.08
CA ILE A 106 -7.56 -3.78 7.37
C ILE A 106 -7.14 -2.65 8.33
N VAL A 107 -7.77 -2.55 9.50
CA VAL A 107 -7.43 -1.51 10.50
C VAL A 107 -6.03 -1.72 11.04
N LYS A 108 -5.67 -2.96 11.37
CA LYS A 108 -4.32 -3.29 11.84
C LYS A 108 -3.28 -3.00 10.78
N VAL A 109 -3.51 -3.42 9.53
CA VAL A 109 -2.57 -3.18 8.42
C VAL A 109 -2.35 -1.69 8.18
N ILE A 110 -3.41 -0.90 8.11
CA ILE A 110 -3.30 0.56 7.90
C ILE A 110 -2.54 1.24 9.05
N ASN A 111 -2.79 0.82 10.30
CA ASN A 111 -2.07 1.34 11.45
C ASN A 111 -0.57 0.98 11.42
N GLU A 112 -0.24 -0.25 11.04
CA GLU A 112 1.16 -0.68 10.88
C GLU A 112 1.85 0.08 9.74
N MET A 113 1.18 0.24 8.59
CA MET A 113 1.69 1.07 7.49
C MET A 113 2.00 2.49 7.98
N ALA A 114 1.06 3.11 8.71
CA ALA A 114 1.26 4.46 9.27
C ALA A 114 2.42 4.50 10.28
N ARG A 115 2.54 3.47 11.13
CA ARG A 115 3.60 3.38 12.14
C ARG A 115 4.98 3.32 11.49
N VAL A 116 5.17 2.44 10.51
CA VAL A 116 6.48 2.21 9.88
C VAL A 116 6.85 3.28 8.85
N THR A 117 5.89 4.09 8.39
CA THR A 117 6.16 5.24 7.51
C THR A 117 6.86 6.36 8.30
N LYS A 118 8.00 6.86 7.79
CA LYS A 118 8.74 7.97 8.42
C LYS A 118 8.01 9.31 8.25
N PRO A 119 8.26 10.31 9.11
CA PRO A 119 7.82 11.68 8.86
C PRO A 119 8.24 12.15 7.47
N GLY A 120 7.37 12.86 6.76
CA GLY A 120 7.56 13.27 5.36
C GLY A 120 7.39 12.15 4.33
N GLY A 121 7.35 10.89 4.76
CA GLY A 121 7.17 9.71 3.90
C GLY A 121 5.73 9.51 3.44
N TYR A 122 5.54 8.56 2.54
CA TYR A 122 4.26 8.26 1.91
C TYR A 122 3.82 6.82 2.18
N MET A 123 2.53 6.67 2.42
CA MET A 123 1.81 5.40 2.49
C MET A 123 0.88 5.32 1.29
N LEU A 124 1.00 4.25 0.49
CA LEU A 124 0.21 4.00 -0.71
C LEU A 124 -0.59 2.71 -0.51
N PHE A 125 -1.89 2.79 -0.64
CA PHE A 125 -2.79 1.65 -0.44
C PHE A 125 -3.68 1.48 -1.67
N LEU A 126 -3.52 0.38 -2.38
CA LEU A 126 -4.35 0.02 -3.52
C LEU A 126 -5.46 -0.92 -3.06
N HIS A 127 -6.71 -0.46 -3.14
CA HIS A 127 -7.87 -1.24 -2.69
C HIS A 127 -9.15 -0.75 -3.36
N ARG A 128 -10.23 -1.51 -3.26
CA ARG A 128 -11.58 -1.04 -3.67
C ARG A 128 -12.17 -0.03 -2.68
N LEU A 129 -11.71 -0.05 -1.42
CA LEU A 129 -12.10 0.90 -0.38
C LEU A 129 -11.10 2.04 -0.29
N ILE A 130 -11.59 3.23 0.05
CA ILE A 130 -10.76 4.39 0.36
C ILE A 130 -10.82 4.62 1.87
N PRO A 131 -9.77 4.23 2.62
CA PRO A 131 -9.77 4.37 4.06
C PRO A 131 -9.65 5.87 4.44
N GLN A 132 -10.69 6.43 5.04
CA GLN A 132 -10.70 7.84 5.48
C GLN A 132 -10.62 7.97 7.00
N ASN A 133 -11.45 7.23 7.72
CA ASN A 133 -11.47 7.18 9.17
C ASN A 133 -11.54 5.73 9.63
N PHE A 134 -10.63 5.33 10.52
CA PHE A 134 -10.66 4.01 11.12
C PHE A 134 -10.96 4.07 12.61
N PRO A 135 -11.86 3.24 13.12
CA PRO A 135 -12.02 3.04 14.56
C PRO A 135 -10.71 2.52 15.17
N GLY A 136 -10.31 3.04 16.31
CA GLY A 136 -9.06 2.63 16.96
C GLY A 136 -7.81 3.33 16.47
N ASP A 137 -7.96 4.49 15.93
CA ASP A 137 -6.97 5.38 15.36
C ASP A 137 -5.73 5.57 16.25
N THR A 138 -4.58 5.13 15.78
CA THR A 138 -3.31 5.26 16.51
C THR A 138 -2.73 6.67 16.35
N ALA A 139 -1.82 7.06 17.27
CA ALA A 139 -1.09 8.31 17.19
C ALA A 139 -0.34 8.47 15.84
N HIS A 140 0.10 7.37 15.24
CA HIS A 140 0.76 7.39 13.93
C HIS A 140 -0.20 7.69 12.80
N PHE A 141 -1.40 7.07 12.78
CA PHE A 141 -2.40 7.30 11.73
C PHE A 141 -2.98 8.73 11.79
N LYS A 142 -3.17 9.31 12.98
CA LYS A 142 -3.59 10.72 13.16
C LYS A 142 -2.67 11.73 12.49
N ARG A 143 -1.42 11.36 12.27
CA ARG A 143 -0.44 12.18 11.54
C ARG A 143 -0.49 11.99 10.03
N MET A 144 -1.26 11.03 9.52
CA MET A 144 -1.41 10.79 8.08
C MET A 144 -2.41 11.77 7.48
N GLN A 145 -2.05 12.33 6.33
CA GLN A 145 -2.90 13.23 5.55
C GLN A 145 -3.03 12.69 4.13
N ILE A 146 -4.26 12.54 3.64
CA ILE A 146 -4.49 12.17 2.23
C ILE A 146 -3.95 13.28 1.34
N VAL A 147 -3.04 12.91 0.43
CA VAL A 147 -2.42 13.83 -0.55
C VAL A 147 -2.73 13.42 -1.98
N GLY A 148 -3.36 12.27 -2.19
CA GLY A 148 -3.79 11.82 -3.50
C GLY A 148 -4.77 10.67 -3.46
N ILE A 149 -5.69 10.65 -4.42
CA ILE A 149 -6.57 9.52 -4.73
C ILE A 149 -6.57 9.34 -6.25
N VAL A 150 -6.24 8.14 -6.71
CA VAL A 150 -6.17 7.81 -8.12
C VAL A 150 -7.03 6.58 -8.41
N GLY A 151 -7.96 6.71 -9.34
CA GLY A 151 -8.68 5.57 -9.89
C GLY A 151 -7.75 4.74 -10.77
N ILE A 152 -7.62 3.44 -10.52
CA ILE A 152 -6.79 2.53 -11.28
C ILE A 152 -7.67 1.60 -12.09
N PHE A 153 -7.47 1.63 -13.38
CA PHE A 153 -8.10 0.80 -14.38
C PHE A 153 -7.10 -0.14 -15.01
N THR A 154 -7.46 -1.35 -15.34
CA THR A 154 -6.69 -2.22 -16.23
C THR A 154 -7.46 -2.50 -17.51
N ILE A 155 -6.81 -2.35 -18.66
CA ILE A 155 -7.39 -2.67 -19.96
C ILE A 155 -7.31 -4.16 -20.18
N ALA A 156 -8.26 -4.91 -19.69
CA ALA A 156 -8.48 -6.32 -20.06
C ALA A 156 -9.82 -6.81 -19.52
N GLY A 157 -10.74 -7.14 -20.40
CA GLY A 157 -12.02 -7.73 -20.04
C GLY A 157 -12.84 -6.87 -19.08
N TYR A 158 -13.44 -7.48 -18.08
CA TYR A 158 -14.17 -6.76 -17.03
C TYR A 158 -13.20 -6.27 -15.96
N SER A 159 -12.95 -4.97 -15.89
CA SER A 159 -12.09 -4.40 -14.85
C SER A 159 -12.90 -3.61 -13.82
N ASN A 160 -12.69 -3.93 -12.54
CA ASN A 160 -13.16 -3.10 -11.46
C ASN A 160 -12.22 -1.92 -11.25
N ILE A 161 -12.77 -0.74 -10.97
CA ILE A 161 -11.97 0.39 -10.51
C ILE A 161 -11.43 0.07 -9.13
N ARG A 162 -10.13 0.28 -8.95
CA ARG A 162 -9.43 0.28 -7.66
C ARG A 162 -9.00 1.69 -7.33
N ALA A 163 -8.95 2.03 -6.07
CA ALA A 163 -8.43 3.33 -5.63
C ALA A 163 -7.00 3.16 -5.10
N LEU A 164 -6.06 3.88 -5.68
CA LEU A 164 -4.78 4.11 -5.05
C LEU A 164 -4.91 5.32 -4.14
N THR A 165 -5.05 5.09 -2.84
CA THR A 165 -5.07 6.15 -1.85
C THR A 165 -3.66 6.41 -1.36
N VAL A 166 -3.27 7.67 -1.34
CA VAL A 166 -1.93 8.10 -0.94
C VAL A 166 -2.02 9.06 0.22
N TRP A 167 -1.33 8.73 1.30
CA TRP A 167 -1.15 9.60 2.46
C TRP A 167 0.31 10.04 2.57
N ARG A 168 0.51 11.20 3.14
CA ARG A 168 1.80 11.69 3.61
C ARG A 168 1.78 11.81 5.12
N LYS A 169 2.82 11.35 5.79
CA LYS A 169 2.96 11.52 7.23
C LYS A 169 3.47 12.91 7.55
N ARG A 170 2.73 13.63 8.38
CA ARG A 170 3.17 14.95 8.88
C ARG A 170 4.32 14.80 9.86
N GLU A 171 5.18 15.80 9.94
CA GLU A 171 6.17 15.90 10.99
C GLU A 171 5.49 15.91 12.36
N ALA A 172 6.18 15.46 13.41
CA ALA A 172 5.71 15.68 14.76
C ALA A 172 5.66 17.20 15.01
N LEU A 173 4.56 17.65 15.58
CA LEU A 173 4.54 19.03 16.12
C LEU A 173 5.62 19.09 17.21
N ARG A 174 6.58 19.98 17.03
CA ARG A 174 7.58 20.30 18.05
C ARG A 174 6.92 21.08 19.19
#